data_f8dc68e9b2cf85a947cc83170761451d
#
_entry.id   f8dc68e9b2cf85a947cc83170761451d
#
_cell.length_a   1.000
_cell.length_b   1.000
_cell.length_c   1.000
_cell.angle_alpha   90.00
_cell.angle_beta   90.00
_cell.angle_gamma   90.00
#
_symmetry.space_group_name_H-M   'P 1'
#
loop_
_entity.id
_entity.type
_entity.pdbx_description
1 polymer ?
#
loop_
_entity_poly.entity_id
_entity_poly.type
_entity_poly.pdbx_seq_one_letter_code
_entity_poly.pdbx_strand_id
1 'polypeptide(L)'
;QVQNEMKNKLGLEVYESWLKKISFVEEFNNYLLLSVPTRFIRDWITSRYLDQILQIIKVYKKDIIRIEFKIVEKAQDTTLKENNINENNTNEKVSFLKDSYLQYNRIDPNKRFDNFITGSSNKLAYEASLKVSENISHYNPLYIYGGVGMGKTHLLNSIGLELKKNNKVMFISAERFMYQFVKSIKSNDMVKFKEYFRNTDILLIDDIQFISG
;
A
#
# COMPACT_ATOMS: atom_id res chain seq x y z
N GLN A 1 -2.12 -24.74 14.64
CA GLN A 1 -3.24 -24.59 15.58
C GLN A 1 -3.63 -23.11 15.71
N VAL A 2 -2.74 -22.20 16.12
CA VAL A 2 -3.02 -20.74 16.26
C VAL A 2 -3.54 -20.12 14.97
N GLN A 3 -2.95 -20.44 13.82
CA GLN A 3 -3.39 -19.93 12.53
C GLN A 3 -4.82 -20.36 12.16
N ASN A 4 -5.21 -21.57 12.47
CA ASN A 4 -6.58 -22.06 12.26
C ASN A 4 -7.58 -21.34 13.16
N GLU A 5 -7.20 -21.09 14.41
CA GLU A 5 -8.00 -20.32 15.35
C GLU A 5 -8.19 -18.87 14.89
N MET A 6 -7.13 -18.25 14.34
CA MET A 6 -7.23 -16.91 13.73
C MET A 6 -8.20 -16.90 12.57
N LYS A 7 -8.19 -17.90 11.69
CA LYS A 7 -9.16 -18.02 10.59
C LYS A 7 -10.60 -18.14 11.10
N ASN A 8 -10.80 -18.93 12.13
CA ASN A 8 -12.14 -19.18 12.68
C ASN A 8 -12.73 -17.96 13.41
N LYS A 9 -11.89 -17.26 14.19
CA LYS A 9 -12.34 -16.14 15.04
C LYS A 9 -12.37 -14.79 14.30
N LEU A 10 -11.42 -14.55 13.39
CA LEU A 10 -11.25 -13.27 12.70
C LEU A 10 -11.80 -13.27 11.27
N GLY A 11 -12.21 -14.44 10.79
CA GLY A 11 -12.71 -14.62 9.43
C GLY A 11 -11.62 -14.97 8.40
N LEU A 12 -12.01 -15.76 7.40
CA LEU A 12 -11.12 -16.24 6.37
C LEU A 12 -10.55 -15.09 5.52
N GLU A 13 -11.37 -14.10 5.20
CA GLU A 13 -10.99 -12.94 4.39
C GLU A 13 -9.91 -12.08 5.08
N VAL A 14 -10.10 -11.79 6.36
CA VAL A 14 -9.13 -11.04 7.17
C VAL A 14 -7.83 -11.82 7.30
N TYR A 15 -7.92 -13.13 7.49
CA TYR A 15 -6.74 -13.97 7.60
C TYR A 15 -5.94 -13.98 6.29
N GLU A 16 -6.55 -14.26 5.15
CA GLU A 16 -5.87 -14.36 3.86
C GLU A 16 -5.29 -13.00 3.41
N SER A 17 -6.01 -11.91 3.67
CA SER A 17 -5.60 -10.56 3.27
C SER A 17 -4.46 -10.00 4.13
N TRP A 18 -4.50 -10.24 5.44
CA TRP A 18 -3.65 -9.54 6.41
C TRP A 18 -2.80 -10.45 7.29
N LEU A 19 -3.42 -11.44 7.94
CA LEU A 19 -2.76 -12.22 8.99
C LEU A 19 -1.83 -13.29 8.43
N LYS A 20 -2.10 -13.81 7.24
CA LYS A 20 -1.24 -14.76 6.53
C LYS A 20 0.17 -14.21 6.23
N LYS A 21 0.30 -12.89 6.17
CA LYS A 21 1.56 -12.18 5.95
C LYS A 21 2.41 -12.06 7.21
N ILE A 22 1.88 -12.43 8.37
CA ILE A 22 2.62 -12.48 9.63
C ILE A 22 3.47 -13.75 9.65
N SER A 23 4.75 -13.61 9.96
CA SER A 23 5.64 -14.73 10.18
C SER A 23 6.19 -14.70 11.60
N PHE A 24 6.35 -15.87 12.20
CA PHE A 24 7.02 -16.02 13.50
C PHE A 24 8.51 -15.75 13.33
N VAL A 25 9.10 -14.99 14.26
CA VAL A 25 10.54 -14.72 14.29
C VAL A 25 11.16 -15.38 15.50
N GLU A 26 10.73 -15.00 16.70
CA GLU A 26 11.31 -15.45 17.94
C GLU A 26 10.31 -15.33 19.10
N GLU A 27 10.52 -16.15 20.12
CA GLU A 27 9.76 -16.12 21.35
C GLU A 27 10.68 -15.83 22.53
N PHE A 28 10.30 -14.84 23.31
CA PHE A 28 10.96 -14.49 24.56
C PHE A 28 10.04 -14.84 25.73
N ASN A 29 10.57 -14.88 26.94
CA ASN A 29 9.86 -15.33 28.13
C ASN A 29 8.43 -14.78 28.29
N ASN A 30 8.17 -13.54 27.86
CA ASN A 30 6.89 -12.86 28.05
C ASN A 30 6.35 -12.17 26.80
N TYR A 31 7.03 -12.23 25.66
CA TYR A 31 6.54 -11.64 24.42
C TYR A 31 6.92 -12.45 23.19
N LEU A 32 6.13 -12.27 22.13
CA LEU A 32 6.35 -12.84 20.81
C LEU A 32 6.82 -11.77 19.85
N LEU A 33 7.93 -12.05 19.16
CA LEU A 33 8.40 -11.25 18.05
C LEU A 33 7.88 -11.85 16.74
N LEU A 34 7.05 -11.10 16.06
CA LEU A 34 6.49 -11.47 14.76
C LEU A 34 7.05 -10.55 13.67
N SER A 35 7.15 -11.02 12.44
CA SER A 35 7.52 -10.17 11.32
C SER A 35 6.37 -9.93 10.38
N VAL A 36 6.36 -8.73 9.81
CA VAL A 36 5.41 -8.30 8.79
C VAL A 36 6.16 -7.61 7.65
N PRO A 37 5.67 -7.69 6.41
CA PRO A 37 6.37 -7.15 5.24
C PRO A 37 6.40 -5.63 5.18
N THR A 38 5.42 -4.94 5.76
CA THR A 38 5.31 -3.47 5.68
C THR A 38 4.89 -2.84 7.01
N ARG A 39 5.22 -1.54 7.17
CA ARG A 39 4.76 -0.75 8.32
C ARG A 39 3.24 -0.64 8.36
N PHE A 40 2.61 -0.56 7.19
CA PHE A 40 1.16 -0.49 7.08
C PHE A 40 0.49 -1.72 7.67
N ILE A 41 0.93 -2.92 7.29
CA ILE A 41 0.38 -4.18 7.83
C ILE A 41 0.56 -4.25 9.34
N ARG A 42 1.72 -3.82 9.85
CA ARG A 42 1.96 -3.72 11.29
C ARG A 42 0.94 -2.82 11.96
N ASP A 43 0.80 -1.58 11.48
CA ASP A 43 -0.05 -0.56 12.11
C ASP A 43 -1.54 -0.94 12.01
N TRP A 44 -1.96 -1.54 10.89
CA TRP A 44 -3.29 -2.07 10.69
C TRP A 44 -3.62 -3.20 11.67
N ILE A 45 -2.75 -4.20 11.78
CA ILE A 45 -2.93 -5.33 12.69
C ILE A 45 -2.92 -4.84 14.14
N THR A 46 -1.98 -3.96 14.49
CA THR A 46 -1.85 -3.42 15.85
C THR A 46 -3.08 -2.63 16.27
N SER A 47 -3.67 -1.84 15.37
CA SER A 47 -4.81 -0.99 15.72
C SER A 47 -6.14 -1.73 15.83
N ARG A 48 -6.30 -2.87 15.14
CA ARG A 48 -7.59 -3.55 15.03
C ARG A 48 -7.63 -4.95 15.62
N TYR A 49 -6.54 -5.68 15.53
CA TYR A 49 -6.54 -7.11 15.81
C TYR A 49 -5.55 -7.54 16.88
N LEU A 50 -4.69 -6.64 17.38
CA LEU A 50 -3.63 -6.99 18.33
C LEU A 50 -4.18 -7.71 19.56
N ASP A 51 -5.23 -7.16 20.17
CA ASP A 51 -5.82 -7.71 21.38
C ASP A 51 -6.45 -9.09 21.13
N GLN A 52 -7.13 -9.23 20.00
CA GLN A 52 -7.75 -10.51 19.60
C GLN A 52 -6.69 -11.57 19.30
N ILE A 53 -5.62 -11.20 18.59
CA ILE A 53 -4.48 -12.09 18.32
C ILE A 53 -3.80 -12.48 19.62
N LEU A 54 -3.59 -11.54 20.53
CA LEU A 54 -2.99 -11.80 21.84
C LEU A 54 -3.86 -12.76 22.66
N GLN A 55 -5.19 -12.58 22.65
CA GLN A 55 -6.12 -13.50 23.31
C GLN A 55 -6.05 -14.92 22.73
N ILE A 56 -5.99 -15.04 21.41
CA ILE A 56 -5.85 -16.35 20.75
C ILE A 56 -4.52 -17.01 21.16
N ILE A 57 -3.44 -16.26 21.17
CA ILE A 57 -2.11 -16.79 21.54
C ILE A 57 -2.08 -17.23 23.02
N LYS A 58 -2.70 -16.46 23.92
CA LYS A 58 -2.77 -16.77 25.36
C LYS A 58 -3.50 -18.09 25.67
N VAL A 59 -4.40 -18.55 24.80
CA VAL A 59 -5.03 -19.87 24.94
C VAL A 59 -3.99 -21.00 24.87
N TYR A 60 -2.96 -20.83 24.06
CA TYR A 60 -1.90 -21.81 23.85
C TYR A 60 -0.65 -21.55 24.70
N LYS A 61 -0.38 -20.27 25.00
CA LYS A 61 0.80 -19.81 25.74
C LYS A 61 0.42 -18.70 26.71
N LYS A 62 0.18 -19.07 27.95
CA LYS A 62 -0.30 -18.16 29.01
C LYS A 62 0.73 -17.11 29.42
N ASP A 63 2.01 -17.40 29.24
CA ASP A 63 3.12 -16.53 29.67
C ASP A 63 3.34 -15.34 28.75
N ILE A 64 2.75 -15.33 27.55
CA ILE A 64 2.89 -14.25 26.60
C ILE A 64 1.99 -13.07 27.00
N ILE A 65 2.62 -11.95 27.31
CA ILE A 65 1.94 -10.71 27.74
C ILE A 65 1.76 -9.75 26.58
N ARG A 66 2.69 -9.71 25.62
CA ARG A 66 2.69 -8.77 24.49
C ARG A 66 3.19 -9.39 23.20
N ILE A 67 2.87 -8.72 22.09
CA ILE A 67 3.36 -9.04 20.74
C ILE A 67 4.11 -7.82 20.22
N GLU A 68 5.30 -8.06 19.68
CA GLU A 68 6.09 -7.05 18.98
C GLU A 68 6.22 -7.41 17.49
N PHE A 69 6.27 -6.39 16.63
CA PHE A 69 6.38 -6.59 15.19
C PHE A 69 7.68 -6.01 14.65
N LYS A 70 8.45 -6.86 13.94
CA LYS A 70 9.61 -6.45 13.14
C LYS A 70 9.19 -6.35 11.68
N ILE A 71 9.61 -5.27 11.01
CA ILE A 71 9.41 -5.12 9.57
C ILE A 71 10.57 -5.79 8.87
N VAL A 72 10.25 -6.77 7.99
CA VAL A 72 11.22 -7.40 7.12
C VAL A 72 10.91 -6.94 5.70
N GLU A 73 11.63 -5.90 5.25
CA GLU A 73 11.63 -5.53 3.84
C GLU A 73 12.29 -6.69 3.07
N LYS A 74 11.54 -7.32 2.16
CA LYS A 74 12.14 -8.21 1.18
C LYS A 74 13.09 -7.35 0.34
N ALA A 75 14.38 -7.61 0.48
CA ALA A 75 15.38 -7.06 -0.42
C ALA A 75 15.00 -7.44 -1.86
N GLN A 76 14.48 -6.49 -2.61
CA GLN A 76 14.53 -6.58 -4.06
C GLN A 76 15.96 -6.20 -4.43
N ASP A 77 16.63 -7.14 -5.10
CA ASP A 77 17.94 -6.93 -5.70
C ASP A 77 17.94 -5.65 -6.54
N THR A 78 18.46 -4.60 -5.97
CA THR A 78 18.94 -3.44 -6.71
C THR A 78 20.33 -3.16 -6.20
N THR A 79 21.31 -3.70 -6.92
CA THR A 79 22.72 -3.26 -6.88
C THR A 79 22.77 -1.77 -7.15
N LEU A 80 22.82 -0.97 -6.11
CA LEU A 80 23.20 0.44 -6.19
C LEU A 80 24.50 0.61 -5.42
N LYS A 81 25.50 1.03 -6.20
CA LYS A 81 26.87 1.36 -5.78
C LYS A 81 26.85 2.25 -4.54
N GLU A 82 27.61 1.83 -3.55
CA GLU A 82 28.00 2.66 -2.43
C GLU A 82 28.80 3.86 -2.93
N ASN A 83 28.25 5.04 -2.83
CA ASN A 83 29.00 6.27 -2.86
C ASN A 83 29.03 6.83 -1.43
N ASN A 84 30.25 6.84 -0.88
CA ASN A 84 30.61 7.52 0.35
C ASN A 84 30.08 8.96 0.35
N ILE A 85 29.21 9.30 1.30
CA ILE A 85 28.86 10.67 1.60
C ILE A 85 29.13 10.93 3.08
N ASN A 86 30.03 11.87 3.31
CA ASN A 86 30.49 12.38 4.58
C ASN A 86 29.34 12.77 5.53
N GLU A 87 29.51 12.38 6.79
CA GLU A 87 28.71 12.83 7.92
C GLU A 87 28.91 14.33 8.16
N ASN A 88 27.92 15.13 7.78
CA ASN A 88 27.64 16.45 8.38
C ASN A 88 26.39 17.01 7.70
N ASN A 89 25.19 16.74 8.29
CA ASN A 89 23.98 17.56 8.19
C ASN A 89 22.77 16.76 8.72
N THR A 90 22.59 16.78 10.05
CA THR A 90 21.49 16.05 10.70
C THR A 90 20.11 16.69 10.55
N ASN A 91 20.01 17.95 10.15
CA ASN A 91 18.74 18.66 10.04
C ASN A 91 18.09 18.56 8.64
N GLU A 92 18.86 18.39 7.56
CA GLU A 92 18.30 18.19 6.21
C GLU A 92 17.83 16.75 5.98
N LYS A 93 18.43 15.75 6.63
CA LYS A 93 17.99 14.34 6.52
C LYS A 93 16.59 14.12 7.07
N VAL A 94 16.13 14.89 8.05
CA VAL A 94 14.79 14.76 8.62
C VAL A 94 13.72 15.35 7.70
N SER A 95 14.02 16.40 6.94
CA SER A 95 13.12 16.95 5.93
C SER A 95 13.06 16.03 4.69
N PHE A 96 14.20 15.52 4.23
CA PHE A 96 14.28 14.59 3.11
C PHE A 96 13.53 13.27 3.37
N LEU A 97 13.58 12.76 4.59
CA LEU A 97 12.80 11.58 4.98
C LEU A 97 11.29 11.88 5.05
N LYS A 98 10.89 13.09 5.46
CA LYS A 98 9.49 13.51 5.41
C LYS A 98 8.95 13.56 3.98
N ASP A 99 9.73 14.09 3.04
CA ASP A 99 9.33 14.22 1.63
C ASP A 99 9.40 12.88 0.88
N SER A 100 10.32 11.98 1.22
CA SER A 100 10.40 10.65 0.59
C SER A 100 9.21 9.75 0.90
N TYR A 101 8.55 9.94 2.06
CA TYR A 101 7.29 9.25 2.38
C TYR A 101 6.08 9.80 1.60
N LEU A 102 6.20 10.99 1.05
CA LEU A 102 5.22 11.66 0.18
C LEU A 102 5.51 11.42 -1.32
N GLN A 103 6.65 10.79 -1.66
CA GLN A 103 6.90 10.44 -3.05
C GLN A 103 5.91 9.36 -3.49
N TYR A 104 5.01 9.78 -4.36
CA TYR A 104 4.04 8.94 -5.06
C TYR A 104 4.71 7.78 -5.76
N ASN A 105 3.95 6.74 -6.04
CA ASN A 105 4.37 5.79 -7.04
C ASN A 105 4.68 6.58 -8.30
N ARG A 106 5.94 6.54 -8.75
CA ARG A 106 6.29 7.21 -10.00
C ARG A 106 5.52 6.53 -11.11
N ILE A 107 4.84 7.34 -11.92
CA ILE A 107 4.24 6.86 -13.16
C ILE A 107 5.38 6.28 -13.99
N ASP A 108 5.29 5.00 -14.34
CA ASP A 108 6.31 4.30 -15.11
C ASP A 108 6.23 4.74 -16.58
N PRO A 109 7.25 5.43 -17.14
CA PRO A 109 7.21 5.94 -18.51
C PRO A 109 7.16 4.84 -19.57
N ASN A 110 7.46 3.60 -19.19
CA ASN A 110 7.44 2.45 -20.10
C ASN A 110 6.04 1.83 -20.23
N LYS A 111 5.10 2.16 -19.36
CA LYS A 111 3.72 1.62 -19.41
C LYS A 111 2.80 2.60 -20.12
N ARG A 112 2.81 2.53 -21.45
CA ARG A 112 2.05 3.42 -22.34
C ARG A 112 0.93 2.66 -23.05
N PHE A 113 -0.05 3.40 -23.59
CA PHE A 113 -1.08 2.80 -24.43
C PHE A 113 -0.52 2.11 -25.66
N ASP A 114 0.56 2.65 -26.25
CA ASP A 114 1.17 2.13 -27.48
C ASP A 114 1.74 0.72 -27.34
N ASN A 115 2.19 0.35 -26.15
CA ASN A 115 2.78 -0.96 -25.88
C ASN A 115 1.88 -1.88 -25.02
N PHE A 116 0.62 -1.50 -24.86
CA PHE A 116 -0.37 -2.33 -24.20
C PHE A 116 -0.92 -3.38 -25.15
N ILE A 117 -0.84 -4.65 -24.78
CA ILE A 117 -1.34 -5.75 -25.60
C ILE A 117 -2.85 -5.89 -25.37
N THR A 118 -3.64 -5.60 -26.38
CA THR A 118 -5.10 -5.74 -26.36
C THR A 118 -5.54 -7.13 -26.80
N GLY A 119 -6.55 -7.67 -26.15
CA GLY A 119 -7.24 -8.91 -26.47
C GLY A 119 -8.73 -8.79 -26.17
N SER A 120 -9.51 -9.83 -26.51
CA SER A 120 -10.97 -9.79 -26.29
C SER A 120 -11.37 -9.56 -24.84
N SER A 121 -10.56 -10.02 -23.88
CA SER A 121 -10.83 -9.93 -22.45
C SER A 121 -10.55 -8.56 -21.83
N ASN A 122 -9.65 -7.74 -22.42
CA ASN A 122 -9.23 -6.46 -21.87
C ASN A 122 -9.54 -5.26 -22.77
N LYS A 123 -10.11 -5.50 -23.96
CA LYS A 123 -10.42 -4.45 -24.95
C LYS A 123 -11.32 -3.36 -24.37
N LEU A 124 -12.38 -3.74 -23.63
CA LEU A 124 -13.29 -2.78 -23.02
C LEU A 124 -12.56 -1.86 -22.02
N ALA A 125 -11.71 -2.43 -21.17
CA ALA A 125 -10.92 -1.65 -20.20
C ALA A 125 -9.94 -0.71 -20.91
N TYR A 126 -9.31 -1.16 -22.00
CA TYR A 126 -8.42 -0.35 -22.83
C TYR A 126 -9.16 0.85 -23.45
N GLU A 127 -10.29 0.61 -24.12
CA GLU A 127 -11.10 1.65 -24.76
C GLU A 127 -11.65 2.66 -23.73
N ALA A 128 -12.14 2.18 -22.56
CA ALA A 128 -12.58 3.06 -21.49
C ALA A 128 -11.42 3.92 -20.95
N SER A 129 -10.23 3.37 -20.85
CA SER A 129 -9.03 4.08 -20.41
C SER A 129 -8.61 5.16 -21.40
N LEU A 130 -8.69 4.90 -22.71
CA LEU A 130 -8.46 5.89 -23.76
C LEU A 130 -9.49 7.03 -23.66
N LYS A 131 -10.77 6.70 -23.53
CA LYS A 131 -11.85 7.70 -23.43
C LYS A 131 -11.69 8.63 -22.23
N VAL A 132 -11.28 8.09 -21.07
CA VAL A 132 -10.99 8.91 -19.88
C VAL A 132 -9.78 9.83 -20.12
N SER A 133 -8.78 9.35 -20.86
CA SER A 133 -7.59 10.16 -21.19
C SER A 133 -7.92 11.29 -22.17
N GLU A 134 -8.93 11.12 -23.04
CA GLU A 134 -9.42 12.17 -23.93
C GLU A 134 -10.31 13.17 -23.19
N ASN A 135 -11.20 12.68 -22.30
CA ASN A 135 -12.13 13.50 -21.54
C ASN A 135 -12.43 12.87 -20.16
N ILE A 136 -11.86 13.48 -19.13
CA ILE A 136 -11.92 13.02 -17.74
C ILE A 136 -13.36 12.89 -17.22
N SER A 137 -14.30 13.68 -17.73
CA SER A 137 -15.68 13.65 -17.27
C SER A 137 -16.50 12.45 -17.77
N HIS A 138 -16.03 11.72 -18.79
CA HIS A 138 -16.77 10.63 -19.40
C HIS A 138 -17.05 9.46 -18.44
N TYR A 139 -16.02 9.04 -17.67
CA TYR A 139 -16.11 7.98 -16.70
C TYR A 139 -15.40 8.39 -15.41
N ASN A 140 -16.13 8.99 -14.49
CA ASN A 140 -15.60 9.43 -13.21
C ASN A 140 -16.55 9.02 -12.08
N PRO A 141 -16.19 8.04 -11.24
CA PRO A 141 -14.93 7.29 -11.26
C PRO A 141 -14.87 6.18 -12.32
N LEU A 142 -13.68 5.93 -12.89
CA LEU A 142 -13.41 4.71 -13.64
C LEU A 142 -12.84 3.65 -12.70
N TYR A 143 -13.46 2.48 -12.63
CA TYR A 143 -12.98 1.34 -11.86
C TYR A 143 -12.66 0.15 -12.77
N ILE A 144 -11.39 -0.26 -12.77
CA ILE A 144 -10.89 -1.37 -13.57
C ILE A 144 -10.57 -2.54 -12.63
N TYR A 145 -11.24 -3.67 -12.83
CA TYR A 145 -11.02 -4.88 -12.05
C TYR A 145 -10.70 -6.08 -12.95
N GLY A 146 -10.08 -7.10 -12.38
CA GLY A 146 -9.71 -8.31 -13.11
C GLY A 146 -8.61 -9.09 -12.40
N GLY A 147 -8.26 -10.26 -12.92
CA GLY A 147 -7.23 -11.14 -12.38
C GLY A 147 -5.83 -10.52 -12.34
N VAL A 148 -4.92 -11.18 -11.66
CA VAL A 148 -3.50 -10.80 -11.62
C VAL A 148 -2.89 -10.92 -13.01
N GLY A 149 -2.01 -9.98 -13.39
CA GLY A 149 -1.33 -10.00 -14.67
C GLY A 149 -2.14 -9.46 -15.86
N MET A 150 -3.40 -9.07 -15.68
CA MET A 150 -4.27 -8.57 -16.77
C MET A 150 -3.98 -7.14 -17.23
N GLY A 151 -2.94 -6.49 -16.73
CA GLY A 151 -2.52 -5.16 -17.18
C GLY A 151 -3.21 -3.97 -16.50
N LYS A 152 -3.91 -4.14 -15.37
CA LYS A 152 -4.59 -3.04 -14.65
C LYS A 152 -3.66 -1.88 -14.33
N THR A 153 -2.54 -2.16 -13.67
CA THR A 153 -1.51 -1.17 -13.35
C THR A 153 -0.91 -0.53 -14.60
N HIS A 154 -0.80 -1.27 -15.71
CA HIS A 154 -0.34 -0.73 -16.98
C HIS A 154 -1.32 0.33 -17.52
N LEU A 155 -2.61 0.02 -17.60
CA LEU A 155 -3.63 0.97 -18.03
C LEU A 155 -3.66 2.21 -17.14
N LEU A 156 -3.58 2.02 -15.81
CA LEU A 156 -3.55 3.13 -14.86
C LEU A 156 -2.35 4.06 -15.08
N ASN A 157 -1.16 3.49 -15.34
CA ASN A 157 0.04 4.27 -15.71
C ASN A 157 -0.13 4.98 -17.05
N SER A 158 -0.71 4.32 -18.05
CA SER A 158 -0.95 4.91 -19.37
C SER A 158 -1.86 6.13 -19.28
N ILE A 159 -2.96 6.03 -18.52
CA ILE A 159 -3.86 7.15 -18.22
C ILE A 159 -3.06 8.29 -17.57
N GLY A 160 -2.28 7.96 -16.55
CA GLY A 160 -1.48 8.93 -15.79
C GLY A 160 -0.46 9.66 -16.66
N LEU A 161 0.21 8.96 -17.58
CA LEU A 161 1.17 9.56 -18.52
C LEU A 161 0.50 10.54 -19.47
N GLU A 162 -0.67 10.18 -20.01
CA GLU A 162 -1.40 11.03 -20.96
C GLU A 162 -1.93 12.28 -20.28
N LEU A 163 -2.59 12.12 -19.13
CA LEU A 163 -3.23 13.23 -18.41
C LEU A 163 -2.23 14.16 -17.71
N LYS A 164 -1.04 13.67 -17.35
CA LYS A 164 0.01 14.47 -16.70
C LYS A 164 0.50 15.65 -17.56
N LYS A 165 0.26 15.62 -18.86
CA LYS A 165 0.66 16.69 -19.78
C LYS A 165 -0.01 18.04 -19.42
N ASN A 166 -1.27 17.99 -18.96
CA ASN A 166 -2.10 19.18 -18.75
C ASN A 166 -2.71 19.28 -17.33
N ASN A 167 -2.52 18.25 -16.49
CA ASN A 167 -3.17 18.13 -15.19
C ASN A 167 -2.17 17.76 -14.10
N LYS A 168 -2.51 18.09 -12.87
CA LYS A 168 -1.81 17.59 -11.68
C LYS A 168 -2.30 16.19 -11.36
N VAL A 169 -1.57 15.19 -11.83
CA VAL A 169 -1.90 13.78 -11.63
C VAL A 169 -1.17 13.23 -10.40
N MET A 170 -1.92 12.63 -9.50
CA MET A 170 -1.42 11.90 -8.35
C MET A 170 -1.63 10.40 -8.58
N PHE A 171 -0.54 9.63 -8.57
CA PHE A 171 -0.56 8.18 -8.63
C PHE A 171 -0.14 7.59 -7.28
N ILE A 172 -1.01 6.83 -6.63
CA ILE A 172 -0.78 6.29 -5.29
C ILE A 172 -1.32 4.86 -5.17
N SER A 173 -0.64 3.99 -4.42
CA SER A 173 -1.24 2.71 -4.05
C SER A 173 -2.27 2.89 -2.95
N ALA A 174 -3.32 2.06 -2.96
CA ALA A 174 -4.35 2.07 -1.93
C ALA A 174 -3.77 1.87 -0.52
N GLU A 175 -2.76 1.02 -0.38
CA GLU A 175 -2.03 0.80 0.87
C GLU A 175 -1.42 2.11 1.39
N ARG A 176 -0.73 2.86 0.53
CA ARG A 176 -0.10 4.14 0.90
C ARG A 176 -1.12 5.22 1.21
N PHE A 177 -2.22 5.28 0.45
CA PHE A 177 -3.34 6.17 0.72
C PHE A 177 -3.89 5.93 2.13
N MET A 178 -4.19 4.67 2.46
CA MET A 178 -4.71 4.30 3.78
C MET A 178 -3.71 4.58 4.90
N TYR A 179 -2.42 4.35 4.68
CA TYR A 179 -1.40 4.69 5.65
C TYR A 179 -1.41 6.19 5.98
N GLN A 180 -1.45 7.05 4.96
CA GLN A 180 -1.51 8.51 5.15
C GLN A 180 -2.80 8.95 5.83
N PHE A 181 -3.92 8.34 5.46
CA PHE A 181 -5.22 8.60 6.08
C PHE A 181 -5.22 8.27 7.58
N VAL A 182 -4.81 7.07 7.95
CA VAL A 182 -4.73 6.65 9.35
C VAL A 182 -3.73 7.49 10.14
N LYS A 183 -2.59 7.81 9.54
CA LYS A 183 -1.59 8.69 10.16
C LYS A 183 -2.17 10.08 10.45
N SER A 184 -2.91 10.66 9.51
CA SER A 184 -3.53 11.97 9.67
C SER A 184 -4.60 12.01 10.76
N ILE A 185 -5.35 10.91 10.94
CA ILE A 185 -6.28 10.76 12.08
C ILE A 185 -5.51 10.74 13.39
N LYS A 186 -4.47 9.93 13.50
CA LYS A 186 -3.67 9.79 14.72
C LYS A 186 -2.95 11.08 15.12
N SER A 187 -2.49 11.86 14.15
CA SER A 187 -1.79 13.13 14.36
C SER A 187 -2.73 14.34 14.44
N ASN A 188 -4.05 14.14 14.32
CA ASN A 188 -5.06 15.20 14.24
C ASN A 188 -4.82 16.21 13.10
N ASP A 189 -4.20 15.75 12.00
CA ASP A 189 -3.78 16.56 10.83
C ASP A 189 -4.67 16.30 9.59
N MET A 190 -5.95 15.96 9.81
CA MET A 190 -6.90 15.67 8.73
C MET A 190 -7.10 16.82 7.75
N VAL A 191 -6.93 18.06 8.20
CA VAL A 191 -7.07 19.24 7.33
C VAL A 191 -5.97 19.22 6.27
N LYS A 192 -4.71 19.03 6.67
CA LYS A 192 -3.57 18.94 5.75
C LYS A 192 -3.69 17.76 4.78
N PHE A 193 -4.19 16.61 5.28
CA PHE A 193 -4.47 15.47 4.44
C PHE A 193 -5.49 15.79 3.34
N LYS A 194 -6.61 16.44 3.70
CA LYS A 194 -7.63 16.85 2.73
C LYS A 194 -7.10 17.87 1.72
N GLU A 195 -6.40 18.90 2.19
CA GLU A 195 -5.80 19.93 1.32
C GLU A 195 -4.83 19.33 0.31
N TYR A 196 -4.04 18.35 0.73
CA TYR A 196 -3.09 17.67 -0.10
C TYR A 196 -3.76 16.95 -1.28
N PHE A 197 -4.87 16.23 -1.06
CA PHE A 197 -5.61 15.57 -2.13
C PHE A 197 -6.46 16.54 -2.96
N ARG A 198 -6.95 17.62 -2.36
CA ARG A 198 -7.72 18.66 -3.08
C ARG A 198 -6.90 19.45 -4.10
N ASN A 199 -5.60 19.54 -3.90
CA ASN A 199 -4.68 20.21 -4.83
C ASN A 199 -4.32 19.35 -6.05
N THR A 200 -4.98 18.23 -6.22
CA THR A 200 -4.77 17.26 -7.31
C THR A 200 -5.99 17.27 -8.22
N ASP A 201 -5.77 17.40 -9.53
CA ASP A 201 -6.85 17.36 -10.51
C ASP A 201 -7.32 15.92 -10.76
N ILE A 202 -6.39 14.97 -10.71
CA ILE A 202 -6.64 13.55 -11.03
C ILE A 202 -5.96 12.66 -10.01
N LEU A 203 -6.74 11.80 -9.39
CA LEU A 203 -6.27 10.80 -8.45
C LEU A 203 -6.36 9.40 -9.07
N LEU A 204 -5.21 8.74 -9.20
CA LEU A 204 -5.09 7.36 -9.66
C LEU A 204 -4.71 6.48 -8.48
N ILE A 205 -5.56 5.53 -8.14
CA ILE A 205 -5.34 4.61 -7.01
C ILE A 205 -5.16 3.20 -7.56
N ASP A 206 -3.98 2.61 -7.31
CA ASP A 206 -3.71 1.22 -7.66
C ASP A 206 -3.96 0.30 -6.47
N ASP A 207 -4.23 -0.99 -6.76
CA ASP A 207 -4.39 -2.03 -5.76
C ASP A 207 -5.47 -1.74 -4.70
N ILE A 208 -6.64 -1.29 -5.15
CA ILE A 208 -7.76 -0.89 -4.29
C ILE A 208 -8.26 -2.02 -3.37
N GLN A 209 -7.98 -3.29 -3.69
CA GLN A 209 -8.32 -4.45 -2.86
C GLN A 209 -7.70 -4.38 -1.46
N PHE A 210 -6.67 -3.57 -1.25
CA PHE A 210 -6.09 -3.36 0.08
C PHE A 210 -6.90 -2.41 0.98
N ILE A 211 -7.94 -1.75 0.45
CA ILE A 211 -8.84 -0.91 1.24
C ILE A 211 -10.09 -1.69 1.67
N SER A 212 -10.55 -2.63 0.84
CA SER A 212 -11.68 -3.49 1.16
C SER A 212 -11.26 -4.56 2.17
N GLY A 213 -11.61 -4.38 3.43
CA GLY A 213 -11.45 -5.34 4.50
C GLY A 213 -12.78 -5.63 5.16
#